data_108627f422b41f5afacf2f663ff5749e
#
_entry.id   108627f422b41f5afacf2f663ff5749e
#
_cell.length_a   1.000
_cell.length_b   1.000
_cell.length_c   1.000
_cell.angle_alpha   90.00
_cell.angle_beta   90.00
_cell.angle_gamma   90.00
#
_symmetry.space_group_name_H-M   'P 1'
#
loop_
_entity.id
_entity.type
_entity.pdbx_description
1 polymer ?
#
loop_
_entity_poly.entity_id
_entity_poly.type
_entity_poly.pdbx_seq_one_letter_code
_entity_poly.pdbx_strand_id
1 'polypeptide(L)'
;MFWGFGMAFHTTYAVIPLFLNELNAPTFIISSIAGIFVIGSAIPQIITAFVGRNTKNLKFSVIASHGLLLPPLLLGGFIFIYTGLAGPSAWLFYFSCYILFTLGVGIVFPFWADFLDTAHIAEKRGQFFGISFFFNSFAGLFGGIAVKMLLSSSIAFPKNFGYGFIIYAVCVIIATFLFMFYRTSTNVRRSDSKTFKDFIGEIRQILKKNKNFRNYIFSRILLTANYPAISLYAVYAQDKMNFEMSEAGIFIVISTTVSALSGYITGKFGDKFGHKNAMVLVFIAYFFALVSALWATSLLHAYIIFIFLGIGMGGWLTSAMSLIYEFAGDGDIKIYFALTDSLTAPFVLISIILTGICAPRFGIEAVLIGIGIFIVLGIFSLVFLTKDPKDYS
;
A
#
# COMPACT_ATOMS: atom_id res chain seq x y z
N MET A 1 -1.43 -4.20 16.22
CA MET A 1 -2.89 -4.16 16.46
C MET A 1 -3.47 -2.77 16.20
N PHE A 2 -3.10 -1.72 16.94
CA PHE A 2 -3.68 -0.37 16.75
C PHE A 2 -3.50 0.18 15.32
N TRP A 3 -2.35 -0.04 14.69
CA TRP A 3 -2.15 0.31 13.29
C TRP A 3 -3.16 -0.37 12.36
N GLY A 4 -3.34 -1.70 12.48
CA GLY A 4 -4.27 -2.43 11.62
C GLY A 4 -5.71 -1.99 11.81
N PHE A 5 -6.13 -1.75 13.06
CA PHE A 5 -7.46 -1.23 13.36
C PHE A 5 -7.66 0.19 12.78
N GLY A 6 -6.71 1.10 13.04
CA GLY A 6 -6.79 2.48 12.58
C GLY A 6 -6.74 2.62 11.07
N MET A 7 -5.87 1.85 10.39
CA MET A 7 -5.77 1.87 8.92
C MET A 7 -7.08 1.51 8.21
N ALA A 8 -7.98 0.77 8.86
CA ALA A 8 -9.29 0.47 8.29
C ALA A 8 -10.09 1.74 7.96
N PHE A 9 -9.94 2.80 8.76
CA PHE A 9 -10.61 4.09 8.54
C PHE A 9 -9.95 4.97 7.46
N HIS A 10 -8.86 4.50 6.83
CA HIS A 10 -8.07 5.28 5.88
C HIS A 10 -7.58 4.41 4.71
N THR A 11 -8.41 3.47 4.26
CA THR A 11 -8.04 2.56 3.16
C THR A 11 -8.04 3.24 1.81
N THR A 12 -7.01 2.96 0.99
CA THR A 12 -6.84 3.51 -0.36
C THR A 12 -7.74 2.87 -1.41
N TYR A 13 -8.44 1.80 -1.06
CA TYR A 13 -9.27 1.00 -1.96
C TYR A 13 -10.77 1.01 -1.62
N ALA A 14 -11.16 1.59 -0.48
CA ALA A 14 -12.57 1.66 -0.06
C ALA A 14 -12.91 3.02 0.57
N VAL A 15 -12.45 3.31 1.80
CA VAL A 15 -12.89 4.47 2.58
C VAL A 15 -12.56 5.79 1.90
N ILE A 16 -11.28 6.01 1.54
CA ILE A 16 -10.86 7.29 0.94
C ILE A 16 -11.49 7.51 -0.44
N PRO A 17 -11.50 6.54 -1.38
CA PRO A 17 -12.18 6.72 -2.66
C PRO A 17 -13.66 7.05 -2.54
N LEU A 18 -14.41 6.32 -1.69
CA LEU A 18 -15.84 6.58 -1.46
C LEU A 18 -16.07 7.95 -0.81
N PHE A 19 -15.25 8.34 0.15
CA PHE A 19 -15.32 9.67 0.75
C PHE A 19 -15.11 10.80 -0.27
N LEU A 20 -14.11 10.66 -1.14
CA LEU A 20 -13.83 11.64 -2.20
C LEU A 20 -14.92 11.66 -3.26
N ASN A 21 -15.49 10.50 -3.59
CA ASN A 21 -16.63 10.41 -4.52
C ASN A 21 -17.84 11.19 -4.00
N GLU A 22 -18.17 11.01 -2.73
CA GLU A 22 -19.27 11.72 -2.08
C GLU A 22 -19.03 13.24 -1.96
N LEU A 23 -17.77 13.65 -1.89
CA LEU A 23 -17.39 15.06 -1.97
C LEU A 23 -17.39 15.60 -3.43
N ASN A 24 -17.78 14.80 -4.41
CA ASN A 24 -17.73 15.12 -5.83
C ASN A 24 -16.32 15.47 -6.34
N ALA A 25 -15.30 14.77 -5.84
CA ALA A 25 -13.95 14.92 -6.33
C ALA A 25 -13.84 14.40 -7.78
N PRO A 26 -13.02 15.02 -8.64
CA PRO A 26 -12.79 14.51 -10.00
C PRO A 26 -12.24 13.08 -9.99
N THR A 27 -12.61 12.27 -10.97
CA THR A 27 -12.15 10.88 -11.12
C THR A 27 -10.62 10.77 -11.11
N PHE A 28 -9.91 11.78 -11.62
CA PHE A 28 -8.46 11.87 -11.55
C PHE A 28 -7.95 11.84 -10.09
N ILE A 29 -8.58 12.58 -9.19
CA ILE A 29 -8.21 12.62 -7.77
C ILE A 29 -8.50 11.27 -7.12
N ILE A 30 -9.70 10.71 -7.35
CA ILE A 30 -10.10 9.42 -6.78
C ILE A 30 -9.17 8.31 -7.23
N SER A 31 -8.90 8.21 -8.53
CA SER A 31 -8.05 7.16 -9.10
C SER A 31 -6.57 7.29 -8.68
N SER A 32 -6.15 8.47 -8.25
CA SER A 32 -4.77 8.72 -7.85
C SER A 32 -4.42 8.20 -6.44
N ILE A 33 -5.39 7.92 -5.58
CA ILE A 33 -5.20 7.67 -4.14
C ILE A 33 -4.19 6.55 -3.86
N ALA A 34 -4.37 5.37 -4.44
CA ALA A 34 -3.45 4.26 -4.20
C ALA A 34 -2.04 4.53 -4.77
N GLY A 35 -1.96 5.17 -5.94
CA GLY A 35 -0.68 5.52 -6.56
C GLY A 35 0.04 6.66 -5.81
N ILE A 36 -0.67 7.68 -5.33
CA ILE A 36 -0.10 8.76 -4.52
C ILE A 36 0.42 8.24 -3.18
N PHE A 37 -0.23 7.22 -2.60
CA PHE A 37 0.32 6.58 -1.40
C PHE A 37 1.72 6.01 -1.66
N VAL A 38 1.91 5.33 -2.79
CA VAL A 38 3.20 4.74 -3.18
C VAL A 38 4.24 5.81 -3.49
N ILE A 39 3.91 6.78 -4.34
CA ILE A 39 4.84 7.85 -4.75
C ILE A 39 5.18 8.75 -3.56
N GLY A 40 4.16 9.19 -2.82
CA GLY A 40 4.30 10.08 -1.67
C GLY A 40 5.14 9.47 -0.54
N SER A 41 5.01 8.16 -0.31
CA SER A 41 5.85 7.48 0.66
C SER A 41 7.27 7.21 0.14
N ALA A 42 7.46 6.93 -1.16
CA ALA A 42 8.77 6.62 -1.72
C ALA A 42 9.73 7.82 -1.74
N ILE A 43 9.23 9.03 -2.01
CA ILE A 43 10.06 10.23 -2.12
C ILE A 43 10.81 10.56 -0.82
N PRO A 44 10.14 10.72 0.35
CA PRO A 44 10.84 11.02 1.60
C PRO A 44 11.66 9.83 2.11
N GLN A 45 11.24 8.59 1.79
CA GLN A 45 11.90 7.37 2.25
C GLN A 45 13.38 7.33 1.86
N ILE A 46 13.72 7.73 0.63
CA ILE A 46 15.11 7.77 0.15
C ILE A 46 15.91 8.80 0.95
N ILE A 47 15.34 9.98 1.16
CA ILE A 47 16.00 11.08 1.90
C ILE A 47 16.20 10.65 3.36
N THR A 48 15.17 10.11 3.98
CA THR A 48 15.20 9.69 5.38
C THR A 48 16.16 8.53 5.60
N ALA A 49 16.21 7.56 4.68
CA ALA A 49 17.18 6.46 4.74
C ALA A 49 18.62 6.98 4.66
N PHE A 50 18.88 8.02 3.89
CA PHE A 50 20.21 8.64 3.79
C PHE A 50 20.58 9.46 5.04
N VAL A 51 19.67 10.34 5.49
CA VAL A 51 19.89 11.22 6.65
C VAL A 51 19.87 10.44 7.96
N GLY A 52 19.00 9.43 8.06
CA GLY A 52 18.80 8.62 9.26
C GLY A 52 19.96 7.67 9.63
N ARG A 53 20.92 7.44 8.73
CA ARG A 53 22.06 6.51 8.93
C ARG A 53 22.87 6.76 10.22
N ASN A 54 22.95 8.01 10.67
CA ASN A 54 23.72 8.43 11.82
C ASN A 54 22.86 8.78 13.03
N THR A 55 21.62 8.34 13.07
CA THR A 55 20.70 8.64 14.17
C THR A 55 21.18 8.06 15.48
N LYS A 56 21.46 8.94 16.47
CA LYS A 56 21.97 8.54 17.79
C LYS A 56 20.89 7.90 18.68
N ASN A 57 19.65 8.33 18.54
CA ASN A 57 18.51 7.86 19.33
C ASN A 57 17.37 7.40 18.41
N LEU A 58 17.48 6.16 17.95
CA LEU A 58 16.53 5.55 17.03
C LEU A 58 15.10 5.52 17.60
N LYS A 59 14.95 5.25 18.90
CA LYS A 59 13.64 5.23 19.57
C LYS A 59 12.95 6.59 19.51
N PHE A 60 13.69 7.67 19.78
CA PHE A 60 13.16 9.02 19.66
C PHE A 60 12.78 9.34 18.22
N SER A 61 13.61 8.98 17.25
CA SER A 61 13.33 9.23 15.83
C SER A 61 12.08 8.51 15.32
N VAL A 62 11.86 7.26 15.76
CA VAL A 62 10.62 6.52 15.45
C VAL A 62 9.41 7.22 16.05
N ILE A 63 9.46 7.63 17.31
CA ILE A 63 8.35 8.31 17.99
C ILE A 63 8.06 9.67 17.31
N ALA A 64 9.11 10.47 17.08
CA ALA A 64 8.97 11.78 16.47
C ALA A 64 8.43 11.70 15.03
N SER A 65 8.91 10.74 14.23
CA SER A 65 8.43 10.56 12.86
C SER A 65 6.96 10.15 12.80
N HIS A 66 6.49 9.29 13.70
CA HIS A 66 5.06 8.95 13.80
C HIS A 66 4.19 10.17 14.18
N GLY A 67 4.75 11.11 14.95
CA GLY A 67 4.09 12.38 15.26
C GLY A 67 3.75 13.22 14.01
N LEU A 68 4.48 13.05 12.90
CA LEU A 68 4.19 13.75 11.64
C LEU A 68 2.90 13.29 10.96
N LEU A 69 2.39 12.11 11.31
CA LEU A 69 1.14 11.59 10.77
C LEU A 69 -0.09 12.22 11.43
N LEU A 70 0.06 12.76 12.64
CA LEU A 70 -1.06 13.27 13.42
C LEU A 70 -1.67 14.56 12.86
N PRO A 71 -0.89 15.61 12.46
CA PRO A 71 -1.49 16.84 11.98
C PRO A 71 -2.47 16.64 10.81
N PRO A 72 -2.14 15.93 9.71
CA PRO A 72 -3.08 15.74 8.62
C PRO A 72 -4.31 14.92 8.99
N LEU A 73 -4.18 13.92 9.87
CA LEU A 73 -5.32 13.13 10.34
C LEU A 73 -6.23 13.93 11.27
N LEU A 74 -5.66 14.68 12.22
CA LEU A 74 -6.41 15.52 13.16
C LEU A 74 -7.08 16.69 12.44
N LEU A 75 -6.37 17.38 11.54
CA LEU A 75 -6.94 18.46 10.75
C LEU A 75 -8.10 17.95 9.87
N GLY A 76 -7.89 16.82 9.15
CA GLY A 76 -8.94 16.20 8.36
C GLY A 76 -10.15 15.85 9.24
N GLY A 77 -9.92 15.21 10.39
CA GLY A 77 -10.99 14.84 11.31
C GLY A 77 -11.77 16.04 11.86
N PHE A 78 -11.08 16.99 12.47
CA PHE A 78 -11.72 18.14 13.13
C PHE A 78 -12.47 19.04 12.15
N ILE A 79 -11.88 19.36 10.99
CA ILE A 79 -12.55 20.20 9.99
C ILE A 79 -13.86 19.57 9.55
N PHE A 80 -13.91 18.28 9.22
CA PHE A 80 -15.16 17.65 8.78
C PHE A 80 -16.18 17.51 9.91
N ILE A 81 -15.76 17.32 11.17
CA ILE A 81 -16.67 17.21 12.31
C ILE A 81 -17.33 18.57 12.61
N TYR A 82 -16.54 19.66 12.67
CA TYR A 82 -17.01 20.92 13.20
C TYR A 82 -17.52 21.91 12.15
N THR A 83 -16.98 21.88 10.91
CA THR A 83 -17.36 22.85 9.90
C THR A 83 -18.38 22.33 8.90
N GLY A 84 -18.51 21.00 8.76
CA GLY A 84 -19.34 20.40 7.71
C GLY A 84 -18.89 20.78 6.30
N LEU A 85 -17.59 21.04 6.09
CA LEU A 85 -17.01 21.47 4.83
C LEU A 85 -17.43 20.54 3.70
N ALA A 86 -17.95 21.08 2.59
CA ALA A 86 -18.46 20.36 1.45
C ALA A 86 -18.01 20.99 0.12
N GLY A 87 -18.25 20.30 -0.99
CA GLY A 87 -17.94 20.78 -2.34
C GLY A 87 -16.43 20.76 -2.68
N PRO A 88 -16.01 21.53 -3.71
CA PRO A 88 -14.63 21.49 -4.22
C PRO A 88 -13.55 21.82 -3.19
N SER A 89 -13.82 22.72 -2.25
CA SER A 89 -12.89 23.04 -1.17
C SER A 89 -12.66 21.87 -0.22
N ALA A 90 -13.67 21.04 -0.02
CA ALA A 90 -13.61 19.90 0.89
C ALA A 90 -12.68 18.80 0.37
N TRP A 91 -12.86 18.35 -0.89
CA TRP A 91 -12.00 17.31 -1.43
C TRP A 91 -10.56 17.82 -1.65
N LEU A 92 -10.36 19.09 -2.03
CA LEU A 92 -9.03 19.67 -2.18
C LEU A 92 -8.29 19.74 -0.85
N PHE A 93 -8.99 20.18 0.21
CA PHE A 93 -8.45 20.20 1.56
C PHE A 93 -8.05 18.79 2.02
N TYR A 94 -8.98 17.80 1.90
CA TYR A 94 -8.68 16.44 2.30
C TYR A 94 -7.52 15.82 1.50
N PHE A 95 -7.51 16.03 0.19
CA PHE A 95 -6.45 15.53 -0.68
C PHE A 95 -5.08 16.10 -0.31
N SER A 96 -5.03 17.37 0.09
CA SER A 96 -3.81 18.01 0.61
C SER A 96 -3.36 17.36 1.92
N CYS A 97 -4.28 17.11 2.85
CA CYS A 97 -3.99 16.35 4.08
C CYS A 97 -3.49 14.93 3.76
N TYR A 98 -4.10 14.27 2.77
CA TYR A 98 -3.68 12.93 2.34
C TYR A 98 -2.26 12.91 1.77
N ILE A 99 -1.89 13.89 0.94
CA ILE A 99 -0.51 14.03 0.44
C ILE A 99 0.46 14.21 1.62
N LEU A 100 0.16 15.11 2.56
CA LEU A 100 1.00 15.32 3.75
C LEU A 100 1.13 14.03 4.59
N PHE A 101 0.05 13.28 4.74
CA PHE A 101 0.05 12.00 5.43
C PHE A 101 0.97 10.99 4.73
N THR A 102 0.89 10.85 3.40
CA THR A 102 1.73 9.91 2.64
C THR A 102 3.22 10.27 2.70
N LEU A 103 3.55 11.56 2.64
CA LEU A 103 4.92 12.06 2.86
C LEU A 103 5.42 11.71 4.27
N GLY A 104 4.56 11.89 5.28
CA GLY A 104 4.85 11.49 6.66
C GLY A 104 5.14 10.00 6.79
N VAL A 105 4.32 9.14 6.14
CA VAL A 105 4.54 7.68 6.08
C VAL A 105 5.91 7.35 5.50
N GLY A 106 6.33 8.04 4.44
CA GLY A 106 7.66 7.85 3.84
C GLY A 106 8.81 8.18 4.79
N ILE A 107 8.63 9.16 5.68
CA ILE A 107 9.61 9.48 6.72
C ILE A 107 9.62 8.40 7.82
N VAL A 108 8.47 7.87 8.17
CA VAL A 108 8.32 6.84 9.22
C VAL A 108 9.01 5.53 8.84
N PHE A 109 8.83 5.06 7.61
CA PHE A 109 9.23 3.71 7.21
C PHE A 109 10.70 3.35 7.50
N PRO A 110 11.72 4.16 7.14
CA PRO A 110 13.11 3.79 7.41
C PRO A 110 13.42 3.72 8.90
N PHE A 111 12.95 4.67 9.70
CA PHE A 111 13.15 4.65 11.14
C PHE A 111 12.44 3.49 11.81
N TRP A 112 11.23 3.17 11.36
CA TRP A 112 10.47 2.04 11.87
C TRP A 112 11.13 0.70 11.52
N ALA A 113 11.64 0.54 10.31
CA ALA A 113 12.35 -0.68 9.90
C ALA A 113 13.62 -0.91 10.72
N ASP A 114 14.44 0.13 10.89
CA ASP A 114 15.65 0.06 11.71
C ASP A 114 15.31 -0.20 13.19
N PHE A 115 14.25 0.42 13.72
CA PHE A 115 13.78 0.18 15.08
C PHE A 115 13.34 -1.26 15.29
N LEU A 116 12.59 -1.83 14.36
CA LEU A 116 12.16 -3.23 14.43
C LEU A 116 13.36 -4.17 14.38
N ASP A 117 14.40 -3.87 13.58
CA ASP A 117 15.62 -4.68 13.53
C ASP A 117 16.35 -4.73 14.87
N THR A 118 16.25 -3.67 15.68
CA THR A 118 16.83 -3.62 17.03
C THR A 118 15.91 -4.18 18.13
N ALA A 119 14.63 -4.36 17.86
CA ALA A 119 13.61 -4.73 18.84
C ALA A 119 13.36 -6.24 18.96
N HIS A 120 13.99 -7.07 18.12
CA HIS A 120 13.82 -8.52 18.12
C HIS A 120 15.19 -9.25 18.08
N ILE A 121 15.17 -10.53 18.47
CA ILE A 121 16.33 -11.41 18.35
C ILE A 121 16.38 -11.95 16.92
N ALA A 122 17.53 -11.89 16.25
CA ALA A 122 17.68 -12.24 14.84
C ALA A 122 17.14 -13.63 14.49
N GLU A 123 17.36 -14.62 15.35
CA GLU A 123 16.93 -16.01 15.19
C GLU A 123 15.39 -16.17 15.25
N LYS A 124 14.68 -15.21 15.86
CA LYS A 124 13.20 -15.22 15.99
C LYS A 124 12.51 -14.18 15.11
N ARG A 125 13.24 -13.58 14.18
CA ARG A 125 12.73 -12.50 13.31
C ARG A 125 11.48 -12.89 12.55
N GLY A 126 11.48 -14.06 11.91
CA GLY A 126 10.31 -14.56 11.17
C GLY A 126 9.09 -14.77 12.06
N GLN A 127 9.28 -15.34 13.24
CA GLN A 127 8.20 -15.52 14.22
C GLN A 127 7.64 -14.16 14.70
N PHE A 128 8.50 -13.19 14.98
CA PHE A 128 8.10 -11.84 15.39
C PHE A 128 7.25 -11.15 14.32
N PHE A 129 7.70 -11.14 13.07
CA PHE A 129 6.93 -10.54 11.97
C PHE A 129 5.63 -11.30 11.70
N GLY A 130 5.67 -12.64 11.71
CA GLY A 130 4.47 -13.46 11.51
C GLY A 130 3.38 -13.16 12.53
N ILE A 131 3.72 -13.11 13.82
CA ILE A 131 2.79 -12.74 14.89
C ILE A 131 2.31 -11.30 14.73
N SER A 132 3.22 -10.36 14.42
CA SER A 132 2.89 -8.95 14.26
C SER A 132 1.90 -8.72 13.12
N PHE A 133 2.11 -9.34 11.96
CA PHE A 133 1.22 -9.23 10.81
C PHE A 133 -0.12 -9.94 11.05
N PHE A 134 -0.12 -11.09 11.73
CA PHE A 134 -1.36 -11.76 12.12
C PHE A 134 -2.24 -10.83 12.98
N PHE A 135 -1.68 -10.27 14.06
CA PHE A 135 -2.43 -9.36 14.92
C PHE A 135 -2.79 -8.04 14.23
N ASN A 136 -1.99 -7.56 13.29
CA ASN A 136 -2.32 -6.39 12.49
C ASN A 136 -3.54 -6.65 11.61
N SER A 137 -3.57 -7.75 10.89
CA SER A 137 -4.70 -8.15 10.04
C SER A 137 -5.95 -8.47 10.85
N PHE A 138 -5.81 -9.16 11.98
CA PHE A 138 -6.90 -9.44 12.90
C PHE A 138 -7.55 -8.15 13.44
N ALA A 139 -6.74 -7.17 13.84
CA ALA A 139 -7.25 -5.87 14.25
C ALA A 139 -7.88 -5.09 13.08
N GLY A 140 -7.36 -5.22 11.86
CA GLY A 140 -7.95 -4.63 10.65
C GLY A 140 -9.35 -5.16 10.34
N LEU A 141 -9.62 -6.45 10.62
CA LEU A 141 -10.96 -7.03 10.51
C LEU A 141 -11.93 -6.30 11.45
N PHE A 142 -11.59 -6.13 12.72
CA PHE A 142 -12.43 -5.37 13.67
C PHE A 142 -12.53 -3.89 13.27
N GLY A 143 -11.47 -3.32 12.71
CA GLY A 143 -11.49 -1.98 12.13
C GLY A 143 -12.53 -1.88 11.00
N GLY A 144 -12.60 -2.86 10.10
CA GLY A 144 -13.64 -2.90 9.06
C GLY A 144 -15.06 -2.97 9.60
N ILE A 145 -15.29 -3.79 10.64
CA ILE A 145 -16.59 -3.83 11.34
C ILE A 145 -16.90 -2.45 11.94
N ALA A 146 -15.93 -1.82 12.61
CA ALA A 146 -16.11 -0.49 13.20
C ALA A 146 -16.37 0.59 12.12
N VAL A 147 -15.74 0.51 10.95
CA VAL A 147 -16.06 1.37 9.80
C VAL A 147 -17.50 1.17 9.36
N LYS A 148 -17.95 -0.10 9.21
CA LYS A 148 -19.35 -0.37 8.85
C LYS A 148 -20.31 0.26 9.86
N MET A 149 -20.09 0.04 11.15
CA MET A 149 -20.93 0.60 12.22
C MET A 149 -20.93 2.13 12.21
N LEU A 150 -19.78 2.76 12.00
CA LEU A 150 -19.67 4.22 11.94
C LEU A 150 -20.40 4.80 10.74
N LEU A 151 -20.22 4.22 9.56
CA LEU A 151 -20.83 4.73 8.33
C LEU A 151 -22.33 4.41 8.21
N SER A 152 -22.84 3.39 8.92
CA SER A 152 -24.28 3.10 9.04
C SER A 152 -24.96 3.83 10.20
N SER A 153 -24.23 4.60 11.01
CA SER A 153 -24.78 5.35 12.13
C SER A 153 -25.61 6.56 11.66
N SER A 154 -26.35 7.16 12.57
CA SER A 154 -27.10 8.41 12.32
C SER A 154 -26.22 9.66 12.17
N ILE A 155 -24.89 9.52 12.27
CA ILE A 155 -23.94 10.63 12.09
C ILE A 155 -23.88 11.00 10.60
N ALA A 156 -24.35 12.22 10.29
CA ALA A 156 -24.43 12.68 8.90
C ALA A 156 -23.03 12.84 8.28
N PHE A 157 -22.97 12.61 6.95
CA PHE A 157 -21.81 12.98 6.12
C PHE A 157 -21.56 14.49 6.17
N PRO A 158 -20.32 14.98 6.22
CA PRO A 158 -19.03 14.26 6.24
C PRO A 158 -18.52 13.92 7.65
N LYS A 159 -19.29 14.20 8.70
CA LYS A 159 -18.86 14.05 10.11
C LYS A 159 -18.48 12.61 10.47
N ASN A 160 -19.22 11.63 9.94
CA ASN A 160 -18.92 10.21 10.14
C ASN A 160 -17.50 9.85 9.67
N PHE A 161 -17.06 10.31 8.51
CA PHE A 161 -15.66 10.14 8.06
C PHE A 161 -14.68 10.90 8.94
N GLY A 162 -15.02 12.14 9.33
CA GLY A 162 -14.21 12.92 10.27
C GLY A 162 -13.91 12.17 11.55
N TYR A 163 -14.92 11.52 12.15
CA TYR A 163 -14.71 10.64 13.33
C TYR A 163 -13.79 9.46 13.00
N GLY A 164 -13.90 8.86 11.83
CA GLY A 164 -13.00 7.80 11.39
C GLY A 164 -11.54 8.26 11.36
N PHE A 165 -11.26 9.45 10.85
CA PHE A 165 -9.90 10.01 10.81
C PHE A 165 -9.37 10.29 12.23
N ILE A 166 -10.21 10.77 13.15
CA ILE A 166 -9.84 10.95 14.57
C ILE A 166 -9.55 9.59 15.23
N ILE A 167 -10.38 8.56 14.99
CA ILE A 167 -10.12 7.21 15.51
C ILE A 167 -8.75 6.71 15.02
N TYR A 168 -8.44 6.91 13.76
CA TYR A 168 -7.11 6.53 13.24
C TYR A 168 -5.98 7.32 13.92
N ALA A 169 -6.13 8.63 14.09
CA ALA A 169 -5.14 9.45 14.80
C ALA A 169 -4.92 8.95 16.24
N VAL A 170 -6.00 8.61 16.97
CA VAL A 170 -5.91 8.04 18.32
C VAL A 170 -5.17 6.69 18.30
N CYS A 171 -5.45 5.84 17.32
CA CYS A 171 -4.72 4.58 17.15
C CYS A 171 -3.23 4.79 16.90
N VAL A 172 -2.85 5.79 16.08
CA VAL A 172 -1.45 6.17 15.84
C VAL A 172 -0.81 6.68 17.14
N ILE A 173 -1.50 7.51 17.93
CA ILE A 173 -1.00 7.99 19.23
C ILE A 173 -0.72 6.82 20.17
N ILE A 174 -1.68 5.90 20.33
CA ILE A 174 -1.53 4.73 21.22
C ILE A 174 -0.38 3.83 20.73
N ALA A 175 -0.34 3.54 19.43
CA ALA A 175 0.74 2.72 18.85
C ALA A 175 2.12 3.36 19.06
N THR A 176 2.23 4.68 18.90
CA THR A 176 3.46 5.44 19.09
C THR A 176 3.88 5.47 20.56
N PHE A 177 2.91 5.65 21.46
CA PHE A 177 3.16 5.59 22.89
C PHE A 177 3.73 4.24 23.32
N LEU A 178 3.22 3.14 22.76
CA LEU A 178 3.70 1.80 23.07
C LEU A 178 5.17 1.59 22.67
N PHE A 179 5.73 2.31 21.69
CA PHE A 179 7.15 2.24 21.39
C PHE A 179 8.05 2.69 22.54
N MET A 180 7.53 3.52 23.46
CA MET A 180 8.29 3.94 24.64
C MET A 180 8.70 2.76 25.54
N PHE A 181 7.92 1.68 25.57
CA PHE A 181 8.15 0.50 26.39
C PHE A 181 9.10 -0.53 25.75
N TYR A 182 9.40 -0.40 24.46
CA TYR A 182 10.34 -1.31 23.80
C TYR A 182 11.78 -1.06 24.29
N ARG A 183 12.49 -2.16 24.52
CA ARG A 183 13.94 -2.13 24.79
C ARG A 183 14.66 -2.34 23.47
N THR A 184 15.45 -1.37 23.04
CA THR A 184 16.29 -1.47 21.84
C THR A 184 17.69 -1.94 22.22
N SER A 185 18.29 -2.83 21.43
CA SER A 185 19.72 -3.16 21.58
C SER A 185 20.56 -1.95 21.15
N THR A 186 21.71 -1.77 21.81
CA THR A 186 22.65 -0.67 21.53
C THR A 186 23.45 -0.85 20.24
N ASN A 187 23.38 -2.01 19.59
CA ASN A 187 24.13 -2.34 18.39
C ASN A 187 23.40 -1.88 17.13
N VAL A 188 23.40 -0.59 16.87
CA VAL A 188 23.03 -0.06 15.57
C VAL A 188 24.15 -0.40 14.57
N ARG A 189 23.91 -1.31 13.62
CA ARG A 189 24.84 -1.55 12.51
C ARG A 189 24.99 -0.23 11.72
N ARG A 190 26.12 0.44 11.91
CA ARG A 190 26.51 1.57 11.06
C ARG A 190 26.85 1.03 9.69
N SER A 191 26.12 1.44 8.68
CA SER A 191 26.48 1.17 7.28
C SER A 191 27.71 2.01 6.95
N ASP A 192 28.73 1.39 6.30
CA ASP A 192 29.86 2.13 5.76
C ASP A 192 29.36 3.25 4.85
N SER A 193 29.96 4.42 4.97
CA SER A 193 29.59 5.65 4.27
C SER A 193 29.95 5.54 2.80
N LYS A 194 29.10 4.88 1.99
CA LYS A 194 29.18 4.97 0.53
C LYS A 194 28.76 6.36 0.09
N THR A 195 29.51 6.97 -0.81
CA THR A 195 29.12 8.24 -1.40
C THR A 195 27.89 8.03 -2.29
N PHE A 196 27.11 9.07 -2.51
CA PHE A 196 25.97 9.01 -3.45
C PHE A 196 26.39 8.55 -4.85
N LYS A 197 27.62 8.92 -5.27
CA LYS A 197 28.21 8.50 -6.55
C LYS A 197 28.47 7.00 -6.62
N ASP A 198 28.96 6.40 -5.52
CA ASP A 198 29.19 4.96 -5.45
C ASP A 198 27.87 4.20 -5.51
N PHE A 199 26.83 4.71 -4.83
CA PHE A 199 25.48 4.17 -4.87
C PHE A 199 24.90 4.15 -6.29
N ILE A 200 25.02 5.25 -7.05
CA ILE A 200 24.58 5.31 -8.46
C ILE A 200 25.41 4.36 -9.34
N GLY A 201 26.71 4.23 -9.05
CA GLY A 201 27.60 3.27 -9.75
C GLY A 201 27.14 1.82 -9.57
N GLU A 202 26.79 1.42 -8.36
CA GLU A 202 26.25 0.09 -8.04
C GLU A 202 24.91 -0.19 -8.73
N ILE A 203 24.00 0.78 -8.70
CA ILE A 203 22.73 0.72 -9.44
C ILE A 203 22.96 0.40 -10.92
N ARG A 204 23.82 1.17 -11.56
CA ARG A 204 24.13 0.98 -12.97
C ARG A 204 24.74 -0.40 -13.26
N GLN A 205 25.56 -0.89 -12.35
CA GLN A 205 26.20 -2.20 -12.46
C GLN A 205 25.20 -3.35 -12.30
N ILE A 206 24.28 -3.26 -11.31
CA ILE A 206 23.20 -4.24 -11.11
C ILE A 206 22.32 -4.32 -12.36
N LEU A 207 21.84 -3.18 -12.85
CA LEU A 207 20.99 -3.14 -14.03
C LEU A 207 21.69 -3.61 -15.30
N LYS A 208 23.01 -3.41 -15.43
CA LYS A 208 23.78 -3.89 -16.57
C LYS A 208 24.02 -5.39 -16.52
N LYS A 209 24.33 -5.95 -15.37
CA LYS A 209 24.71 -7.36 -15.19
C LYS A 209 23.52 -8.30 -15.03
N ASN A 210 22.47 -7.89 -14.31
CA ASN A 210 21.33 -8.76 -13.98
C ASN A 210 20.16 -8.55 -14.96
N LYS A 211 20.23 -9.25 -16.12
CA LYS A 211 19.14 -9.21 -17.12
C LYS A 211 17.82 -9.72 -16.56
N ASN A 212 17.86 -10.74 -15.70
CA ASN A 212 16.65 -11.34 -15.12
C ASN A 212 15.93 -10.37 -14.18
N PHE A 213 16.68 -9.65 -13.34
CA PHE A 213 16.13 -8.59 -12.51
C PHE A 213 15.51 -7.45 -13.33
N ARG A 214 16.14 -7.04 -14.45
CA ARG A 214 15.52 -6.05 -15.38
C ARG A 214 14.19 -6.53 -15.94
N ASN A 215 14.09 -7.79 -16.34
CA ASN A 215 12.85 -8.37 -16.84
C ASN A 215 11.75 -8.36 -15.76
N TYR A 216 12.12 -8.69 -14.52
CA TYR A 216 11.22 -8.58 -13.38
C TYR A 216 10.74 -7.13 -13.14
N ILE A 217 11.66 -6.14 -13.18
CA ILE A 217 11.29 -4.72 -13.06
C ILE A 217 10.33 -4.32 -14.19
N PHE A 218 10.56 -4.78 -15.41
CA PHE A 218 9.66 -4.50 -16.53
C PHE A 218 8.25 -5.07 -16.29
N SER A 219 8.14 -6.30 -15.77
CA SER A 219 6.84 -6.88 -15.38
C SER A 219 6.17 -6.06 -14.27
N ARG A 220 6.94 -5.57 -13.29
CA ARG A 220 6.47 -4.69 -12.23
C ARG A 220 5.95 -3.35 -12.77
N ILE A 221 6.65 -2.75 -13.73
CA ILE A 221 6.23 -1.52 -14.41
C ILE A 221 4.87 -1.70 -15.06
N LEU A 222 4.66 -2.80 -15.78
CA LEU A 222 3.36 -3.08 -16.41
C LEU A 222 2.23 -3.20 -15.37
N LEU A 223 2.50 -3.79 -14.21
CA LEU A 223 1.52 -3.90 -13.13
C LEU A 223 1.21 -2.55 -12.45
N THR A 224 2.06 -1.53 -12.58
CA THR A 224 1.75 -0.21 -11.98
C THR A 224 0.46 0.39 -12.52
N ALA A 225 0.01 -0.02 -13.71
CA ALA A 225 -1.29 0.36 -14.25
C ALA A 225 -2.48 -0.03 -13.35
N ASN A 226 -2.30 -1.00 -12.43
CA ASN A 226 -3.34 -1.45 -11.53
C ASN A 226 -3.65 -0.46 -10.37
N TYR A 227 -2.73 0.45 -10.02
CA TYR A 227 -2.96 1.37 -8.89
C TYR A 227 -4.22 2.22 -9.03
N PRO A 228 -4.52 2.85 -10.17
CA PRO A 228 -5.79 3.54 -10.37
C PRO A 228 -7.01 2.64 -10.21
N ALA A 229 -6.96 1.39 -10.72
CA ALA A 229 -8.07 0.46 -10.58
C ALA A 229 -8.36 0.12 -9.11
N ILE A 230 -7.33 -0.09 -8.30
CA ILE A 230 -7.47 -0.33 -6.84
C ILE A 230 -8.30 0.77 -6.18
N SER A 231 -8.06 2.03 -6.51
CA SER A 231 -8.82 3.17 -5.97
C SER A 231 -10.23 3.29 -6.57
N LEU A 232 -10.43 2.82 -7.79
CA LEU A 232 -11.71 2.96 -8.48
C LEU A 232 -12.71 1.84 -8.18
N TYR A 233 -12.28 0.67 -7.72
CA TYR A 233 -13.18 -0.49 -7.55
C TYR A 233 -14.39 -0.20 -6.67
N ALA A 234 -14.22 0.43 -5.50
CA ALA A 234 -15.32 0.71 -4.60
C ALA A 234 -16.29 1.75 -5.19
N VAL A 235 -15.75 2.80 -5.80
CA VAL A 235 -16.55 3.87 -6.42
C VAL A 235 -17.29 3.35 -7.64
N TYR A 236 -16.60 2.65 -8.55
CA TYR A 236 -17.21 2.05 -9.74
C TYR A 236 -18.34 1.08 -9.38
N ALA A 237 -18.12 0.26 -8.33
CA ALA A 237 -19.13 -0.65 -7.83
C ALA A 237 -20.32 0.12 -7.20
N GLN A 238 -20.06 1.21 -6.46
CA GLN A 238 -21.10 2.05 -5.88
C GLN A 238 -21.96 2.71 -6.95
N ASP A 239 -21.34 3.34 -7.95
CA ASP A 239 -22.03 4.02 -9.04
C ASP A 239 -22.91 3.05 -9.85
N LYS A 240 -22.47 1.80 -10.01
CA LYS A 240 -23.18 0.78 -10.78
C LYS A 240 -24.30 0.07 -10.01
N MET A 241 -24.14 -0.11 -8.71
CA MET A 241 -25.02 -0.94 -7.88
C MET A 241 -25.76 -0.17 -6.77
N ASN A 242 -25.46 1.10 -6.59
CA ASN A 242 -26.09 2.00 -5.62
C ASN A 242 -26.19 1.42 -4.20
N PHE A 243 -25.10 0.86 -3.68
CA PHE A 243 -25.05 0.36 -2.30
C PHE A 243 -24.70 1.46 -1.29
N GLU A 244 -25.02 1.20 -0.01
CA GLU A 244 -24.70 2.13 1.06
C GLU A 244 -23.17 2.23 1.31
N MET A 245 -22.68 3.42 1.65
CA MET A 245 -21.26 3.65 1.96
C MET A 245 -20.76 2.77 3.12
N SER A 246 -21.64 2.30 3.98
CA SER A 246 -21.34 1.38 5.08
C SER A 246 -20.73 0.05 4.58
N GLU A 247 -20.99 -0.35 3.32
CA GLU A 247 -20.41 -1.54 2.70
C GLU A 247 -18.88 -1.45 2.55
N ALA A 248 -18.31 -0.24 2.60
CA ALA A 248 -16.86 -0.06 2.71
C ALA A 248 -16.24 -0.88 3.84
N GLY A 249 -16.93 -0.97 4.98
CA GLY A 249 -16.50 -1.79 6.12
C GLY A 249 -16.46 -3.28 5.78
N ILE A 250 -17.42 -3.80 5.02
CA ILE A 250 -17.43 -5.21 4.58
C ILE A 250 -16.30 -5.46 3.56
N PHE A 251 -16.05 -4.53 2.63
CA PHE A 251 -14.93 -4.63 1.70
C PHE A 251 -13.59 -4.75 2.43
N ILE A 252 -13.42 -3.99 3.53
CA ILE A 252 -12.24 -4.06 4.38
C ILE A 252 -12.14 -5.41 5.09
N VAL A 253 -13.23 -5.89 5.70
CA VAL A 253 -13.27 -7.20 6.36
C VAL A 253 -12.87 -8.31 5.38
N ILE A 254 -13.47 -8.32 4.19
CA ILE A 254 -13.20 -9.33 3.16
C ILE A 254 -11.73 -9.24 2.73
N SER A 255 -11.29 -8.07 2.27
CA SER A 255 -9.94 -7.91 1.70
C SER A 255 -8.86 -8.17 2.74
N THR A 256 -9.03 -7.73 4.00
CA THR A 256 -8.05 -7.94 5.08
C THR A 256 -7.96 -9.41 5.48
N THR A 257 -9.11 -10.09 5.63
CA THR A 257 -9.15 -11.52 5.97
C THR A 257 -8.53 -12.37 4.87
N VAL A 258 -8.93 -12.12 3.63
CA VAL A 258 -8.39 -12.84 2.47
C VAL A 258 -6.91 -12.54 2.26
N SER A 259 -6.48 -11.29 2.49
CA SER A 259 -5.06 -10.92 2.40
C SER A 259 -4.20 -11.65 3.42
N ALA A 260 -4.66 -11.80 4.66
CA ALA A 260 -3.94 -12.57 5.68
C ALA A 260 -3.76 -14.05 5.27
N LEU A 261 -4.85 -14.69 4.79
CA LEU A 261 -4.83 -16.08 4.33
C LEU A 261 -3.96 -16.25 3.07
N SER A 262 -4.12 -15.36 2.12
CA SER A 262 -3.38 -15.38 0.85
C SER A 262 -1.89 -15.19 1.09
N GLY A 263 -1.47 -14.27 1.96
CA GLY A 263 -0.06 -14.06 2.29
C GLY A 263 0.60 -15.33 2.82
N TYR A 264 -0.09 -16.08 3.68
CA TYR A 264 0.39 -17.36 4.19
C TYR A 264 0.49 -18.43 3.10
N ILE A 265 -0.57 -18.57 2.29
CA ILE A 265 -0.64 -19.58 1.22
C ILE A 265 0.40 -19.30 0.14
N THR A 266 0.49 -18.06 -0.33
CA THR A 266 1.45 -17.67 -1.39
C THR A 266 2.89 -17.71 -0.89
N GLY A 267 3.15 -17.45 0.40
CA GLY A 267 4.45 -17.65 1.01
C GLY A 267 4.89 -19.11 0.92
N LYS A 268 4.07 -20.02 1.44
CA LYS A 268 4.34 -21.48 1.34
C LYS A 268 4.45 -21.98 -0.10
N PHE A 269 3.60 -21.49 -0.99
CA PHE A 269 3.66 -21.83 -2.40
C PHE A 269 4.98 -21.36 -3.03
N GLY A 270 5.41 -20.11 -2.73
CA GLY A 270 6.66 -19.56 -3.20
C GLY A 270 7.88 -20.32 -2.69
N ASP A 271 7.89 -20.74 -1.41
CA ASP A 271 8.95 -21.57 -0.83
C ASP A 271 9.10 -22.91 -1.59
N LYS A 272 8.00 -23.50 -2.01
CA LYS A 272 7.99 -24.81 -2.69
C LYS A 272 8.22 -24.71 -4.20
N PHE A 273 7.56 -23.75 -4.86
CA PHE A 273 7.47 -23.68 -6.32
C PHE A 273 8.17 -22.46 -6.93
N GLY A 274 8.86 -21.65 -6.10
CA GLY A 274 9.52 -20.40 -6.48
C GLY A 274 8.62 -19.17 -6.31
N HIS A 275 9.21 -18.10 -5.80
CA HIS A 275 8.48 -16.84 -5.54
C HIS A 275 8.08 -16.09 -6.82
N LYS A 276 8.76 -16.35 -7.94
CA LYS A 276 8.30 -15.91 -9.26
C LYS A 276 6.90 -16.44 -9.58
N ASN A 277 6.67 -17.76 -9.38
CA ASN A 277 5.38 -18.38 -9.66
C ASN A 277 4.28 -17.88 -8.69
N ALA A 278 4.63 -17.64 -7.43
CA ALA A 278 3.73 -16.99 -6.48
C ALA A 278 3.35 -15.57 -6.95
N MET A 279 4.30 -14.80 -7.51
CA MET A 279 4.03 -13.47 -8.06
C MET A 279 3.13 -13.53 -9.32
N VAL A 280 3.22 -14.57 -10.13
CA VAL A 280 2.28 -14.78 -11.25
C VAL A 280 0.85 -14.93 -10.72
N LEU A 281 0.65 -15.69 -9.65
CA LEU A 281 -0.68 -15.83 -9.02
C LEU A 281 -1.21 -14.49 -8.50
N VAL A 282 -0.34 -13.62 -7.99
CA VAL A 282 -0.71 -12.25 -7.58
C VAL A 282 -1.24 -11.43 -8.76
N PHE A 283 -0.52 -11.44 -9.89
CA PHE A 283 -0.97 -10.72 -11.09
C PHE A 283 -2.29 -11.26 -11.62
N ILE A 284 -2.47 -12.59 -11.60
CA ILE A 284 -3.73 -13.26 -11.96
C ILE A 284 -4.86 -12.84 -11.03
N ALA A 285 -4.61 -12.72 -9.71
CA ALA A 285 -5.61 -12.25 -8.77
C ALA A 285 -6.05 -10.81 -9.06
N TYR A 286 -5.13 -9.90 -9.33
CA TYR A 286 -5.47 -8.53 -9.74
C TYR A 286 -6.24 -8.48 -11.07
N PHE A 287 -5.90 -9.35 -12.02
CA PHE A 287 -6.67 -9.49 -13.27
C PHE A 287 -8.10 -9.94 -13.00
N PHE A 288 -8.31 -10.94 -12.14
CA PHE A 288 -9.66 -11.39 -11.80
C PHE A 288 -10.44 -10.37 -10.96
N ALA A 289 -9.79 -9.56 -10.12
CA ALA A 289 -10.46 -8.42 -9.46
C ALA A 289 -11.03 -7.46 -10.50
N LEU A 290 -10.25 -7.14 -11.53
CA LEU A 290 -10.65 -6.26 -12.61
C LEU A 290 -11.78 -6.86 -13.46
N VAL A 291 -11.66 -8.13 -13.86
CA VAL A 291 -12.72 -8.83 -14.62
C VAL A 291 -14.01 -8.87 -13.80
N SER A 292 -13.92 -9.17 -12.49
CA SER A 292 -15.08 -9.16 -11.60
C SER A 292 -15.73 -7.77 -11.52
N ALA A 293 -14.94 -6.69 -11.55
CA ALA A 293 -15.46 -5.33 -11.57
C ALA A 293 -16.25 -5.03 -12.86
N LEU A 294 -15.72 -5.40 -14.02
CA LEU A 294 -16.38 -5.18 -15.32
C LEU A 294 -17.71 -5.92 -15.44
N TRP A 295 -17.80 -7.12 -14.89
CA TRP A 295 -19.02 -7.95 -14.91
C TRP A 295 -19.95 -7.75 -13.71
N ALA A 296 -19.57 -6.85 -12.80
CA ALA A 296 -20.32 -6.62 -11.58
C ALA A 296 -21.73 -6.05 -11.90
N THR A 297 -22.77 -6.73 -11.37
CA THR A 297 -24.18 -6.35 -11.49
C THR A 297 -24.94 -6.40 -10.16
N SER A 298 -24.27 -6.83 -9.09
CA SER A 298 -24.86 -6.96 -7.76
C SER A 298 -23.81 -6.76 -6.67
N LEU A 299 -24.24 -6.50 -5.45
CA LEU A 299 -23.36 -6.35 -4.29
C LEU A 299 -22.48 -7.59 -4.04
N LEU A 300 -23.00 -8.79 -4.38
CA LEU A 300 -22.21 -10.03 -4.30
C LEU A 300 -20.99 -9.98 -5.25
N HIS A 301 -21.16 -9.44 -6.45
CA HIS A 301 -20.02 -9.25 -7.37
C HIS A 301 -19.02 -8.24 -6.82
N ALA A 302 -19.49 -7.18 -6.13
CA ALA A 302 -18.57 -6.27 -5.44
C ALA A 302 -17.72 -7.01 -4.40
N TYR A 303 -18.30 -7.89 -3.59
CA TYR A 303 -17.53 -8.70 -2.64
C TYR A 303 -16.47 -9.58 -3.33
N ILE A 304 -16.77 -10.14 -4.49
CA ILE A 304 -15.81 -10.92 -5.28
C ILE A 304 -14.61 -10.07 -5.73
N ILE A 305 -14.83 -8.82 -6.11
CA ILE A 305 -13.73 -7.88 -6.42
C ILE A 305 -12.77 -7.80 -5.24
N PHE A 306 -13.29 -7.59 -4.03
CA PHE A 306 -12.48 -7.44 -2.81
C PHE A 306 -11.86 -8.76 -2.31
N ILE A 307 -12.43 -9.91 -2.65
CA ILE A 307 -11.78 -11.22 -2.46
C ILE A 307 -10.51 -11.29 -3.32
N PHE A 308 -10.62 -11.06 -4.63
CA PHE A 308 -9.45 -11.11 -5.51
C PHE A 308 -8.44 -10.01 -5.22
N LEU A 309 -8.89 -8.80 -4.86
CA LEU A 309 -8.02 -7.74 -4.39
C LEU A 309 -7.25 -8.16 -3.13
N GLY A 310 -7.92 -8.78 -2.16
CA GLY A 310 -7.29 -9.32 -0.95
C GLY A 310 -6.26 -10.40 -1.27
N ILE A 311 -6.55 -11.32 -2.21
CA ILE A 311 -5.58 -12.33 -2.68
C ILE A 311 -4.33 -11.62 -3.25
N GLY A 312 -4.55 -10.63 -4.11
CA GLY A 312 -3.47 -9.85 -4.70
C GLY A 312 -2.62 -9.13 -3.65
N MET A 313 -3.25 -8.43 -2.70
CA MET A 313 -2.55 -7.65 -1.67
C MET A 313 -1.71 -8.53 -0.73
N GLY A 314 -2.26 -9.64 -0.23
CA GLY A 314 -1.56 -10.54 0.67
C GLY A 314 -0.41 -11.26 -0.02
N GLY A 315 -0.67 -11.79 -1.22
CA GLY A 315 0.34 -12.45 -2.04
C GLY A 315 1.45 -11.50 -2.48
N TRP A 316 1.11 -10.24 -2.80
CA TRP A 316 2.09 -9.22 -3.13
C TRP A 316 3.10 -9.00 -2.02
N LEU A 317 2.62 -8.77 -0.79
CA LEU A 317 3.51 -8.46 0.34
C LEU A 317 4.55 -9.56 0.57
N THR A 318 4.15 -10.81 0.46
CA THR A 318 5.05 -11.97 0.68
C THR A 318 5.93 -12.25 -0.52
N SER A 319 5.32 -12.36 -1.72
CA SER A 319 6.05 -12.80 -2.92
C SER A 319 6.99 -11.73 -3.46
N ALA A 320 6.60 -10.43 -3.43
CA ALA A 320 7.45 -9.35 -3.92
C ALA A 320 8.69 -9.17 -3.06
N MET A 321 8.54 -9.23 -1.73
CA MET A 321 9.67 -9.14 -0.82
C MET A 321 10.63 -10.31 -1.01
N SER A 322 10.11 -11.55 -0.97
CA SER A 322 10.94 -12.75 -1.11
C SER A 322 11.68 -12.77 -2.46
N LEU A 323 11.01 -12.40 -3.54
CA LEU A 323 11.63 -12.38 -4.87
C LEU A 323 12.77 -11.35 -4.98
N ILE A 324 12.65 -10.19 -4.31
CA ILE A 324 13.74 -9.21 -4.24
C ILE A 324 14.94 -9.78 -3.46
N TYR A 325 14.69 -10.50 -2.35
CA TYR A 325 15.76 -11.18 -1.61
C TYR A 325 16.47 -12.22 -2.49
N GLU A 326 15.73 -13.01 -3.26
CA GLU A 326 16.29 -14.01 -4.19
C GLU A 326 17.11 -13.34 -5.31
N PHE A 327 16.66 -12.21 -5.87
CA PHE A 327 17.45 -11.47 -6.86
C PHE A 327 18.71 -10.82 -6.30
N ALA A 328 18.67 -10.40 -5.04
CA ALA A 328 19.81 -9.79 -4.39
C ALA A 328 20.90 -10.82 -4.05
N GLY A 329 20.54 -12.06 -3.71
CA GLY A 329 21.51 -13.09 -3.28
C GLY A 329 22.42 -12.56 -2.17
N ASP A 330 23.73 -12.60 -2.41
CA ASP A 330 24.76 -12.03 -1.49
C ASP A 330 24.91 -10.50 -1.62
N GLY A 331 24.16 -9.86 -2.54
CA GLY A 331 24.23 -8.42 -2.77
C GLY A 331 23.51 -7.59 -1.71
N ASP A 332 23.61 -6.25 -1.82
CA ASP A 332 22.91 -5.32 -0.93
C ASP A 332 21.41 -5.26 -1.23
N ILE A 333 20.62 -5.95 -0.43
CA ILE A 333 19.15 -6.05 -0.54
C ILE A 333 18.50 -4.67 -0.56
N LYS A 334 19.02 -3.70 0.19
CA LYS A 334 18.46 -2.33 0.27
C LYS A 334 18.51 -1.64 -1.10
N ILE A 335 19.56 -1.90 -1.88
CA ILE A 335 19.70 -1.35 -3.23
C ILE A 335 18.65 -1.95 -4.17
N TYR A 336 18.40 -3.26 -4.10
CA TYR A 336 17.38 -3.90 -4.93
C TYR A 336 15.96 -3.42 -4.63
N PHE A 337 15.62 -3.21 -3.33
CA PHE A 337 14.35 -2.58 -2.95
C PHE A 337 14.24 -1.15 -3.49
N ALA A 338 15.25 -0.32 -3.21
CA ALA A 338 15.26 1.08 -3.65
C ALA A 338 15.15 1.19 -5.18
N LEU A 339 15.87 0.32 -5.93
CA LEU A 339 15.77 0.24 -7.37
C LEU A 339 14.38 -0.10 -7.87
N THR A 340 13.77 -1.12 -7.26
CA THR A 340 12.44 -1.57 -7.66
C THR A 340 11.43 -0.45 -7.52
N ASP A 341 11.39 0.23 -6.38
CA ASP A 341 10.42 1.29 -6.12
C ASP A 341 10.73 2.55 -6.93
N SER A 342 12.00 2.96 -7.04
CA SER A 342 12.38 4.15 -7.81
C SER A 342 12.13 4.00 -9.32
N LEU A 343 12.33 2.81 -9.88
CA LEU A 343 12.10 2.56 -11.29
C LEU A 343 10.62 2.40 -11.65
N THR A 344 9.79 1.96 -10.70
CA THR A 344 8.34 1.82 -10.92
C THR A 344 7.56 3.09 -10.66
N ALA A 345 8.00 3.96 -9.74
CA ALA A 345 7.29 5.17 -9.33
C ALA A 345 6.92 6.13 -10.50
N PRO A 346 7.78 6.42 -11.48
CA PRO A 346 7.39 7.24 -12.64
C PRO A 346 6.23 6.65 -13.43
N PHE A 347 6.16 5.33 -13.54
CA PHE A 347 5.09 4.64 -14.27
C PHE A 347 3.78 4.59 -13.49
N VAL A 348 3.84 4.59 -12.15
CA VAL A 348 2.66 4.84 -11.30
C VAL A 348 2.08 6.21 -11.61
N LEU A 349 2.92 7.25 -11.69
CA LEU A 349 2.47 8.60 -12.03
C LEU A 349 1.86 8.65 -13.44
N ILE A 350 2.51 8.02 -14.42
CA ILE A 350 1.99 7.93 -15.79
C ILE A 350 0.63 7.24 -15.80
N SER A 351 0.45 6.14 -15.08
CA SER A 351 -0.83 5.43 -15.03
C SER A 351 -1.95 6.27 -14.42
N ILE A 352 -1.66 7.07 -13.40
CA ILE A 352 -2.60 8.02 -12.79
C ILE A 352 -3.00 9.09 -13.81
N ILE A 353 -2.02 9.71 -14.50
CA ILE A 353 -2.27 10.76 -15.49
C ILE A 353 -3.11 10.21 -16.65
N LEU A 354 -2.74 9.05 -17.19
CA LEU A 354 -3.50 8.42 -18.28
C LEU A 354 -4.93 8.10 -17.85
N THR A 355 -5.14 7.56 -16.67
CA THR A 355 -6.48 7.31 -16.12
C THR A 355 -7.28 8.61 -16.01
N GLY A 356 -6.67 9.68 -15.48
CA GLY A 356 -7.31 10.98 -15.34
C GLY A 356 -7.73 11.62 -16.68
N ILE A 357 -6.97 11.38 -17.73
CA ILE A 357 -7.27 11.88 -19.08
C ILE A 357 -8.31 10.99 -19.78
N CYS A 358 -8.19 9.67 -19.63
CA CYS A 358 -9.03 8.72 -20.36
C CYS A 358 -10.40 8.51 -19.72
N ALA A 359 -10.51 8.48 -18.38
CA ALA A 359 -11.77 8.19 -17.72
C ALA A 359 -12.90 9.20 -18.04
N PRO A 360 -12.68 10.52 -18.07
CA PRO A 360 -13.72 11.48 -18.47
C PRO A 360 -14.13 11.39 -19.93
N ARG A 361 -13.25 10.87 -20.81
CA ARG A 361 -13.48 10.81 -22.26
C ARG A 361 -14.11 9.50 -22.71
N PHE A 362 -13.68 8.40 -22.15
CA PHE A 362 -14.01 7.04 -22.59
C PHE A 362 -14.80 6.23 -21.55
N GLY A 363 -14.99 6.79 -20.35
CA GLY A 363 -15.61 6.09 -19.22
C GLY A 363 -14.63 5.22 -18.43
N ILE A 364 -15.03 4.87 -17.19
CA ILE A 364 -14.22 4.06 -16.29
C ILE A 364 -14.04 2.63 -16.83
N GLU A 365 -15.04 2.05 -17.49
CA GLU A 365 -14.97 0.70 -18.07
C GLU A 365 -13.86 0.57 -19.11
N ALA A 366 -13.74 1.54 -20.03
CA ALA A 366 -12.67 1.54 -21.03
C ALA A 366 -11.28 1.64 -20.39
N VAL A 367 -11.16 2.43 -19.31
CA VAL A 367 -9.91 2.53 -18.54
C VAL A 367 -9.58 1.20 -17.87
N LEU A 368 -10.54 0.55 -17.23
CA LEU A 368 -10.34 -0.77 -16.61
C LEU A 368 -9.93 -1.81 -17.65
N ILE A 369 -10.54 -1.83 -18.84
CA ILE A 369 -10.11 -2.72 -19.93
C ILE A 369 -8.65 -2.45 -20.32
N GLY A 370 -8.27 -1.17 -20.50
CA GLY A 370 -6.89 -0.78 -20.76
C GLY A 370 -5.92 -1.26 -19.70
N ILE A 371 -6.25 -1.09 -18.42
CA ILE A 371 -5.46 -1.60 -17.28
C ILE A 371 -5.35 -3.13 -17.35
N GLY A 372 -6.42 -3.84 -17.70
CA GLY A 372 -6.43 -5.29 -17.88
C GLY A 372 -5.41 -5.76 -18.91
N ILE A 373 -5.29 -5.04 -20.03
CA ILE A 373 -4.26 -5.34 -21.06
C ILE A 373 -2.85 -5.24 -20.46
N PHE A 374 -2.56 -4.19 -19.68
CA PHE A 374 -1.25 -4.05 -19.04
C PHE A 374 -0.98 -5.14 -18.01
N ILE A 375 -2.00 -5.57 -17.24
CA ILE A 375 -1.85 -6.68 -16.30
C ILE A 375 -1.54 -7.98 -17.05
N VAL A 376 -2.25 -8.28 -18.15
CA VAL A 376 -2.00 -9.47 -18.99
C VAL A 376 -0.59 -9.44 -19.59
N LEU A 377 -0.16 -8.29 -20.12
CA LEU A 377 1.21 -8.12 -20.60
C LEU A 377 2.25 -8.30 -19.47
N GLY A 378 1.93 -7.86 -18.26
CA GLY A 378 2.72 -8.06 -17.05
C GLY A 378 2.84 -9.56 -16.70
N ILE A 379 1.73 -10.30 -16.74
CA ILE A 379 1.72 -11.77 -16.56
C ILE A 379 2.61 -12.44 -17.61
N PHE A 380 2.40 -12.10 -18.88
CA PHE A 380 3.20 -12.65 -19.97
C PHE A 380 4.69 -12.38 -19.78
N SER A 381 5.06 -11.13 -19.46
CA SER A 381 6.43 -10.75 -19.20
C SER A 381 7.04 -11.51 -18.03
N LEU A 382 6.28 -11.67 -16.94
CA LEU A 382 6.74 -12.39 -15.75
C LEU A 382 6.91 -13.90 -16.02
N VAL A 383 6.01 -14.50 -16.79
CA VAL A 383 6.06 -15.95 -17.11
C VAL A 383 7.19 -16.25 -18.08
N PHE A 384 7.31 -15.51 -19.18
CA PHE A 384 8.17 -15.88 -20.31
C PHE A 384 9.51 -15.16 -20.34
N LEU A 385 9.61 -13.94 -19.79
CA LEU A 385 10.86 -13.16 -19.84
C LEU A 385 11.65 -13.23 -18.55
N THR A 386 10.98 -13.48 -17.41
CA THR A 386 11.63 -13.59 -16.10
C THR A 386 11.82 -15.05 -15.73
N LYS A 387 13.03 -15.43 -15.34
CA LYS A 387 13.34 -16.76 -14.84
C LYS A 387 13.29 -16.77 -13.33
N ASP A 388 13.01 -17.91 -12.71
CA ASP A 388 13.05 -18.03 -11.25
C ASP A 388 14.50 -17.90 -10.76
N PRO A 389 14.80 -16.99 -9.80
CA PRO A 389 16.15 -16.85 -9.30
C PRO A 389 16.72 -18.11 -8.67
N LYS A 390 15.87 -18.98 -8.10
CA LYS A 390 16.27 -20.28 -7.53
C LYS A 390 16.89 -21.23 -8.56
N ASP A 391 16.60 -21.05 -9.85
CA ASP A 391 17.17 -21.90 -10.92
C ASP A 391 18.65 -21.54 -11.22
N TYR A 392 19.22 -20.52 -10.57
CA TYR A 392 20.56 -20.00 -10.79
C TYR A 392 21.43 -19.92 -9.53
N SER A 393 20.88 -20.27 -8.37
CA SER A 393 21.60 -20.31 -7.08
C SER A 393 22.30 -21.63 -6.83
#